data_5a018e96cea44f7a8c992a51079b1873
#
_entry.id   5a018e96cea44f7a8c992a51079b1873
#
_cell.length_a   1.000
_cell.length_b   1.000
_cell.length_c   1.000
_cell.angle_alpha   90.00
_cell.angle_beta   90.00
_cell.angle_gamma   90.00
#
_symmetry.space_group_name_H-M   'P 1'
#
loop_
_entity.id
_entity.type
_entity.pdbx_description
1 polymer ?
#
loop_
_entity_poly.entity_id
_entity_poly.type
_entity_poly.pdbx_seq_one_letter_code
_entity_poly.pdbx_strand_id
1 'polypeptide(L)'
;MDPFQIQPWEHLIDAVPPGTNLEQYVPPEVEETARHVMTKYDMQVSSMVLITSKPDKGGAIWRIETNHGSRSLKVLHRTPARSLFSIGAQQYLVDQGARVPALISTLENKVYVEAGGKLWIVTDWIEQMQPVSKIDLEGAAALCYGLGEFHRFSKGYVPPAGAGKSSRLYTWPDYYEKIIAKIGWFRDIASAYREFPVSQQLLDVVDEFQNQAKETLERLLNVSKYTNMVAMGEPYWGLVHQDYGWSNGQMGPGGIWVIDLDGVAYDLPFRDLRKLITSTMDDMGYWDTTWIRGMISAYHEANPMDREMFELLCLDMAFPNEFYKHVKEIVFDPTTFMSTELEGVLQRVLATESTKWQALKELDSDIENYAPGEYASGEFVYNAIPSISIQPVSAPALHPDGKPATDTISNIISDSDIVDRSDATASNPTAAAADSAPEAIFDRKRISKTIRRKRRRTRRHSTNRALSRKKLALRRKRKRKSSSQRTISIVGRKKRLFRSLVSRKKRSLRSAKLRKNRKKLRFRKTG
;
A
#
# COMPACT_ATOMS: atom_id res chain seq x y z
N MET A 1 22.55 -11.52 28.17
CA MET A 1 21.29 -10.80 27.82
C MET A 1 21.10 -10.99 26.34
N ASP A 2 19.92 -11.44 25.93
CA ASP A 2 19.60 -11.48 24.51
C ASP A 2 19.67 -10.07 23.96
N PRO A 3 20.27 -9.85 22.77
CA PRO A 3 20.36 -8.52 22.19
C PRO A 3 18.96 -7.94 21.99
N PHE A 4 18.80 -6.62 22.22
CA PHE A 4 17.55 -5.91 22.00
C PHE A 4 17.00 -6.19 20.60
N GLN A 5 15.70 -6.53 20.51
CA GLN A 5 14.99 -6.78 19.27
C GLN A 5 13.90 -5.74 19.07
N ILE A 6 13.94 -5.06 17.93
CA ILE A 6 12.93 -4.06 17.58
C ILE A 6 11.61 -4.77 17.32
N GLN A 7 10.60 -4.46 18.13
CA GLN A 7 9.22 -4.92 17.98
C GLN A 7 8.31 -3.76 17.55
N PRO A 8 7.16 -4.02 16.92
CA PRO A 8 6.15 -3.00 16.74
C PRO A 8 5.78 -2.33 18.06
N TRP A 9 5.67 -1.01 18.07
CA TRP A 9 5.41 -0.22 19.29
C TRP A 9 4.07 0.53 19.30
N GLU A 10 3.15 0.18 18.42
CA GLU A 10 1.80 0.75 18.40
C GLU A 10 1.09 0.60 19.75
N HIS A 11 1.37 -0.48 20.50
CA HIS A 11 0.82 -0.74 21.83
C HIS A 11 1.25 0.30 22.88
N LEU A 12 2.29 1.11 22.61
CA LEU A 12 2.77 2.15 23.54
C LEU A 12 1.91 3.41 23.50
N ILE A 13 0.86 3.48 22.67
CA ILE A 13 -0.02 4.67 22.55
C ILE A 13 -0.58 5.14 23.90
N ASP A 14 -0.80 4.22 24.84
CA ASP A 14 -1.27 4.54 26.18
C ASP A 14 -0.12 4.94 27.14
N ALA A 15 1.14 4.72 26.78
CA ALA A 15 2.33 5.02 27.55
C ALA A 15 3.00 6.35 27.18
N VAL A 16 2.66 6.91 26.01
CA VAL A 16 3.16 8.21 25.58
C VAL A 16 2.21 9.36 26.00
N PRO A 17 2.68 10.61 26.09
CA PRO A 17 1.85 11.73 26.47
C PRO A 17 0.57 11.84 25.61
N PRO A 18 -0.58 12.21 26.19
CA PRO A 18 -1.83 12.35 25.44
C PRO A 18 -1.69 13.36 24.30
N GLY A 19 -2.03 12.92 23.08
CA GLY A 19 -1.92 13.74 21.87
C GLY A 19 -0.61 13.56 21.12
N THR A 20 0.30 12.71 21.57
CA THR A 20 1.48 12.31 20.78
C THR A 20 1.03 11.60 19.53
N ASN A 21 1.52 12.06 18.36
CA ASN A 21 1.38 11.31 17.12
C ASN A 21 2.44 10.20 17.12
N LEU A 22 2.02 8.94 17.13
CA LEU A 22 2.95 7.80 17.14
C LEU A 22 3.83 7.73 15.89
N GLU A 23 3.40 8.29 14.78
CA GLU A 23 4.23 8.40 13.57
C GLU A 23 5.41 9.37 13.74
N GLN A 24 5.37 10.23 14.77
CA GLN A 24 6.43 11.15 15.18
C GLN A 24 7.12 10.70 16.47
N TYR A 25 7.04 9.40 16.78
CA TYR A 25 7.63 8.81 17.98
C TYR A 25 8.34 7.50 17.65
N VAL A 26 9.49 7.30 18.29
CA VAL A 26 10.18 6.00 18.37
C VAL A 26 10.57 5.73 19.82
N PRO A 27 10.58 4.46 20.26
CA PRO A 27 11.09 4.11 21.58
C PRO A 27 12.57 4.52 21.76
N PRO A 28 12.99 4.94 22.97
CA PRO A 28 14.38 5.34 23.24
C PRO A 28 15.42 4.28 22.83
N GLU A 29 15.10 3.00 23.00
CA GLU A 29 15.99 1.89 22.64
C GLU A 29 16.19 1.79 21.11
N VAL A 30 15.17 2.16 20.33
CA VAL A 30 15.27 2.22 18.87
C VAL A 30 16.15 3.41 18.45
N GLU A 31 16.00 4.54 19.13
CA GLU A 31 16.84 5.73 18.88
C GLU A 31 18.29 5.48 19.29
N GLU A 32 18.53 4.81 20.41
CA GLU A 32 19.89 4.39 20.84
C GLU A 32 20.51 3.44 19.81
N THR A 33 19.73 2.45 19.31
CA THR A 33 20.16 1.56 18.24
C THR A 33 20.51 2.35 16.98
N ALA A 34 19.72 3.35 16.60
CA ALA A 34 20.00 4.23 15.47
C ALA A 34 21.35 4.95 15.62
N ARG A 35 21.64 5.51 16.81
CA ARG A 35 22.95 6.14 17.10
C ARG A 35 24.09 5.14 17.02
N HIS A 36 23.90 3.92 17.53
CA HIS A 36 24.91 2.86 17.42
C HIS A 36 25.14 2.46 15.95
N VAL A 37 24.09 2.34 15.14
CA VAL A 37 24.21 2.05 13.69
C VAL A 37 25.08 3.08 13.00
N MET A 38 24.94 4.37 13.33
CA MET A 38 25.74 5.44 12.72
C MET A 38 27.23 5.31 13.01
N THR A 39 27.66 4.65 14.09
CA THR A 39 29.10 4.39 14.35
C THR A 39 29.73 3.41 13.36
N LYS A 40 28.94 2.76 12.51
CA LYS A 40 29.43 1.85 11.47
C LYS A 40 29.75 2.56 10.16
N TYR A 41 29.47 3.84 10.06
CA TYR A 41 29.71 4.66 8.86
C TYR A 41 30.83 5.65 9.10
N ASP A 42 31.57 5.99 8.04
CA ASP A 42 32.61 7.03 8.08
C ASP A 42 31.94 8.42 7.95
N MET A 43 31.22 8.80 9.00
CA MET A 43 30.60 10.13 9.07
C MET A 43 30.32 10.56 10.51
N GLN A 44 30.44 11.88 10.75
CA GLN A 44 30.13 12.52 12.03
C GLN A 44 28.71 13.09 11.94
N VAL A 45 27.80 12.61 12.80
CA VAL A 45 26.41 13.07 12.85
C VAL A 45 26.31 14.25 13.81
N SER A 46 25.89 15.41 13.32
CA SER A 46 25.66 16.63 14.13
C SER A 46 24.22 16.73 14.63
N SER A 47 23.25 16.24 13.83
CA SER A 47 21.83 16.17 14.23
C SER A 47 21.14 14.97 13.61
N MET A 48 20.08 14.50 14.30
CA MET A 48 19.22 13.39 13.85
C MET A 48 17.77 13.74 14.16
N VAL A 49 16.98 13.96 13.12
CA VAL A 49 15.57 14.38 13.20
C VAL A 49 14.67 13.29 12.64
N LEU A 50 13.74 12.79 13.45
CA LEU A 50 12.75 11.79 13.02
C LEU A 50 11.80 12.44 11.98
N ILE A 51 11.71 11.82 10.81
CA ILE A 51 10.79 12.24 9.74
C ILE A 51 9.45 11.54 9.94
N THR A 52 9.47 10.23 10.07
CA THR A 52 8.26 9.42 10.32
C THR A 52 8.64 8.05 10.86
N SER A 53 7.68 7.40 11.52
CA SER A 53 7.80 6.01 11.94
C SER A 53 6.57 5.19 11.50
N LYS A 54 6.74 3.88 11.45
CA LYS A 54 5.68 2.87 11.25
C LYS A 54 5.55 2.05 12.53
N PRO A 55 4.79 2.53 13.55
CA PRO A 55 4.72 1.92 14.88
C PRO A 55 4.18 0.49 14.85
N ASP A 56 3.25 0.21 13.94
CA ASP A 56 2.64 -1.10 13.69
C ASP A 56 3.62 -2.15 13.14
N LYS A 57 4.74 -1.69 12.55
CA LYS A 57 5.72 -2.54 11.84
C LYS A 57 7.14 -2.44 12.39
N GLY A 58 7.41 -1.51 13.27
CA GLY A 58 8.75 -1.30 13.81
C GLY A 58 9.73 -0.75 12.79
N GLY A 59 9.31 0.24 12.00
CA GLY A 59 10.12 0.97 11.03
C GLY A 59 10.20 2.45 11.36
N ALA A 60 11.27 3.15 10.94
CA ALA A 60 11.39 4.59 11.10
C ALA A 60 12.42 5.18 10.13
N ILE A 61 12.31 6.47 9.86
CA ILE A 61 13.19 7.23 8.97
C ILE A 61 13.59 8.51 9.69
N TRP A 62 14.88 8.81 9.68
CA TRP A 62 15.47 10.07 10.17
C TRP A 62 16.18 10.79 9.05
N ARG A 63 16.08 12.11 9.04
CA ARG A 63 17.06 12.98 8.38
C ARG A 63 18.22 13.19 9.35
N ILE A 64 19.43 12.97 8.88
CA ILE A 64 20.66 13.17 9.64
C ILE A 64 21.54 14.20 8.94
N GLU A 65 22.08 15.15 9.70
CA GLU A 65 23.07 16.09 9.21
C GLU A 65 24.46 15.55 9.55
N THR A 66 25.32 15.47 8.56
CA THR A 66 26.67 14.90 8.71
C THR A 66 27.74 15.83 8.14
N ASN A 67 29.00 15.54 8.46
CA ASN A 67 30.16 16.22 7.84
C ASN A 67 30.26 15.99 6.31
N HIS A 68 29.49 15.06 5.76
CA HIS A 68 29.35 14.79 4.32
C HIS A 68 27.98 15.27 3.76
N GLY A 69 27.31 16.20 4.45
CA GLY A 69 25.99 16.73 4.10
C GLY A 69 24.84 15.89 4.67
N SER A 70 23.62 16.25 4.27
CA SER A 70 22.40 15.58 4.73
C SER A 70 22.31 14.16 4.19
N ARG A 71 21.80 13.24 5.03
CA ARG A 71 21.56 11.83 4.67
C ARG A 71 20.21 11.37 5.26
N SER A 72 19.71 10.24 4.76
CA SER A 72 18.58 9.55 5.34
C SER A 72 19.05 8.28 6.04
N LEU A 73 18.75 8.13 7.33
CA LEU A 73 18.90 6.88 8.07
C LEU A 73 17.54 6.21 8.16
N LYS A 74 17.45 4.92 7.80
CA LYS A 74 16.20 4.16 7.81
C LYS A 74 16.38 2.80 8.46
N VAL A 75 15.50 2.45 9.42
CA VAL A 75 15.28 1.07 9.86
C VAL A 75 14.16 0.45 9.02
N LEU A 76 14.48 -0.65 8.33
CA LEU A 76 13.55 -1.32 7.44
C LEU A 76 12.57 -2.17 8.25
N HIS A 77 11.28 -2.01 8.01
CA HIS A 77 10.24 -2.64 8.82
C HIS A 77 10.04 -4.13 8.51
N ARG A 78 10.48 -4.61 7.35
CA ARG A 78 10.32 -6.01 6.94
C ARG A 78 11.33 -6.94 7.61
N THR A 79 11.17 -8.24 7.43
CA THR A 79 12.17 -9.24 7.87
C THR A 79 13.51 -8.99 7.18
N PRO A 80 14.66 -9.36 7.79
CA PRO A 80 15.97 -9.14 7.19
C PRO A 80 16.10 -9.67 5.75
N ALA A 81 15.61 -10.89 5.49
CA ALA A 81 15.66 -11.46 4.15
C ALA A 81 14.84 -10.62 3.12
N ARG A 82 13.65 -10.15 3.48
CA ARG A 82 12.83 -9.27 2.63
C ARG A 82 13.47 -7.89 2.45
N SER A 83 14.04 -7.34 3.50
CA SER A 83 14.78 -6.07 3.43
C SER A 83 16.01 -6.19 2.54
N LEU A 84 16.68 -7.34 2.56
CA LEU A 84 17.84 -7.61 1.67
C LEU A 84 17.42 -7.61 0.19
N PHE A 85 16.22 -8.08 -0.13
CA PHE A 85 15.67 -7.99 -1.49
C PHE A 85 15.53 -6.53 -1.94
N SER A 86 14.93 -5.66 -1.12
CA SER A 86 14.73 -4.25 -1.47
C SER A 86 16.04 -3.45 -1.47
N ILE A 87 16.99 -3.76 -0.58
CA ILE A 87 18.33 -3.16 -0.58
C ILE A 87 19.07 -3.50 -1.87
N GLY A 88 19.08 -4.79 -2.26
CA GLY A 88 19.69 -5.22 -3.52
C GLY A 88 19.03 -4.58 -4.74
N ALA A 89 17.70 -4.42 -4.72
CA ALA A 89 16.96 -3.73 -5.77
C ALA A 89 17.36 -2.25 -5.88
N GLN A 90 17.49 -1.56 -4.75
CA GLN A 90 17.89 -0.15 -4.72
C GLN A 90 19.32 0.02 -5.25
N GLN A 91 20.25 -0.84 -4.83
CA GLN A 91 21.64 -0.80 -5.35
C GLN A 91 21.65 -1.05 -6.85
N TYR A 92 20.95 -2.08 -7.33
CA TYR A 92 20.86 -2.39 -8.76
C TYR A 92 20.33 -1.20 -9.56
N LEU A 93 19.26 -0.56 -9.09
CA LEU A 93 18.66 0.61 -9.75
C LEU A 93 19.64 1.80 -9.83
N VAL A 94 20.40 2.04 -8.76
CA VAL A 94 21.49 3.06 -8.75
C VAL A 94 22.54 2.73 -9.80
N ASP A 95 23.00 1.47 -9.85
CA ASP A 95 24.01 1.00 -10.79
C ASP A 95 23.53 1.09 -12.25
N GLN A 96 22.21 0.99 -12.49
CA GLN A 96 21.60 1.21 -13.80
C GLN A 96 21.39 2.70 -14.14
N GLY A 97 21.66 3.62 -13.21
CA GLY A 97 21.47 5.06 -13.41
C GLY A 97 20.03 5.56 -13.17
N ALA A 98 19.20 4.77 -12.48
CA ALA A 98 17.87 5.20 -12.09
C ALA A 98 17.92 6.31 -11.03
N ARG A 99 16.97 7.23 -11.04
CA ARG A 99 16.83 8.28 -10.03
C ARG A 99 16.18 7.74 -8.75
N VAL A 100 16.99 7.03 -7.97
CA VAL A 100 16.67 6.55 -6.62
C VAL A 100 17.81 6.96 -5.68
N PRO A 101 17.57 7.22 -4.37
CA PRO A 101 18.64 7.59 -3.44
C PRO A 101 19.72 6.50 -3.37
N ALA A 102 20.98 6.87 -3.55
CA ALA A 102 22.10 5.93 -3.47
C ALA A 102 22.33 5.46 -2.03
N LEU A 103 22.70 4.18 -1.89
CA LEU A 103 23.08 3.59 -0.60
C LEU A 103 24.51 4.01 -0.22
N ILE A 104 24.70 4.37 1.03
CA ILE A 104 26.03 4.70 1.57
C ILE A 104 26.64 3.45 2.20
N SER A 105 27.88 3.15 1.82
CA SER A 105 28.60 2.02 2.37
C SER A 105 29.08 2.26 3.80
N THR A 106 29.08 1.21 4.61
CA THR A 106 29.70 1.20 5.95
C THR A 106 31.23 1.15 5.84
N LEU A 107 31.93 1.32 6.96
CA LEU A 107 33.39 1.11 7.09
C LEU A 107 33.84 -0.30 6.65
N GLU A 108 32.92 -1.28 6.68
CA GLU A 108 33.17 -2.66 6.22
C GLU A 108 32.77 -2.88 4.74
N ASN A 109 32.48 -1.82 3.98
CA ASN A 109 31.98 -1.87 2.59
C ASN A 109 30.67 -2.64 2.41
N LYS A 110 29.80 -2.66 3.44
CA LYS A 110 28.44 -3.17 3.36
C LYS A 110 27.46 -2.05 3.15
N VAL A 111 26.39 -2.28 2.39
CA VAL A 111 25.34 -1.27 2.12
C VAL A 111 24.22 -1.27 3.18
N TYR A 112 24.36 -2.04 4.25
CA TYR A 112 23.44 -2.08 5.37
C TYR A 112 24.14 -2.47 6.67
N VAL A 113 23.48 -2.19 7.80
CA VAL A 113 23.85 -2.67 9.13
C VAL A 113 22.73 -3.54 9.66
N GLU A 114 23.07 -4.66 10.31
CA GLU A 114 22.09 -5.47 11.04
C GLU A 114 22.15 -5.11 12.53
N ALA A 115 21.04 -4.62 13.08
CA ALA A 115 20.92 -4.27 14.48
C ALA A 115 19.46 -4.37 14.93
N GLY A 116 19.24 -4.88 16.15
CA GLY A 116 17.89 -5.05 16.71
C GLY A 116 17.00 -5.98 15.89
N GLY A 117 17.57 -6.99 15.20
CA GLY A 117 16.84 -7.95 14.36
C GLY A 117 16.27 -7.35 13.07
N LYS A 118 16.72 -6.15 12.69
CA LYS A 118 16.31 -5.42 11.49
C LYS A 118 17.54 -5.03 10.67
N LEU A 119 17.33 -4.73 9.38
CA LEU A 119 18.35 -4.09 8.56
C LEU A 119 18.15 -2.57 8.56
N TRP A 120 19.27 -1.87 8.61
CA TRP A 120 19.38 -0.43 8.59
C TRP A 120 20.17 0.01 7.38
N ILE A 121 19.74 1.08 6.74
CA ILE A 121 20.43 1.69 5.60
C ILE A 121 20.63 3.18 5.83
N VAL A 122 21.69 3.69 5.26
CA VAL A 122 21.89 5.13 5.06
C VAL A 122 21.89 5.40 3.57
N THR A 123 21.15 6.42 3.16
CA THR A 123 21.08 6.84 1.75
C THR A 123 21.34 8.32 1.59
N ASP A 124 21.63 8.75 0.37
CA ASP A 124 21.61 10.17 0.05
C ASP A 124 20.28 10.80 0.44
N TRP A 125 20.35 12.05 0.90
CA TRP A 125 19.20 12.94 1.03
C TRP A 125 19.13 13.79 -0.24
N ILE A 126 18.09 13.59 -1.02
CA ILE A 126 17.94 14.37 -2.25
C ILE A 126 17.32 15.72 -1.89
N GLU A 127 18.09 16.77 -2.08
CA GLU A 127 17.64 18.14 -1.82
C GLU A 127 16.66 18.61 -2.91
N GLN A 128 15.80 19.55 -2.55
CA GLN A 128 14.88 20.23 -3.46
C GLN A 128 13.84 19.32 -4.14
N MET A 129 13.56 18.14 -3.58
CA MET A 129 12.43 17.36 -4.05
C MET A 129 11.11 18.12 -3.83
N GLN A 130 10.28 18.16 -4.87
CA GLN A 130 8.97 18.81 -4.86
C GLN A 130 7.87 17.81 -5.24
N PRO A 131 6.71 17.85 -4.60
CA PRO A 131 5.56 17.09 -5.08
C PRO A 131 5.20 17.51 -6.51
N VAL A 132 4.90 16.52 -7.34
CA VAL A 132 4.38 16.76 -8.69
C VAL A 132 2.94 17.30 -8.58
N SER A 133 2.52 18.12 -9.53
CA SER A 133 1.14 18.64 -9.57
C SER A 133 0.12 17.51 -9.75
N LYS A 134 -0.97 17.56 -8.97
CA LYS A 134 -2.08 16.60 -9.06
C LYS A 134 -3.27 17.11 -9.87
N ILE A 135 -3.26 18.38 -10.21
CA ILE A 135 -4.44 19.07 -10.76
C ILE A 135 -4.33 19.35 -12.26
N ASP A 136 -3.23 18.92 -12.89
CA ASP A 136 -3.00 19.05 -14.31
C ASP A 136 -2.42 17.77 -14.91
N LEU A 137 -2.65 17.60 -16.21
CA LEU A 137 -2.18 16.42 -16.95
C LEU A 137 -0.65 16.39 -17.07
N GLU A 138 0.01 17.54 -17.10
CA GLU A 138 1.47 17.63 -17.20
C GLU A 138 2.13 16.94 -15.99
N GLY A 139 1.66 17.22 -14.77
CA GLY A 139 2.14 16.57 -13.57
C GLY A 139 1.86 15.07 -13.55
N ALA A 140 0.66 14.65 -13.94
CA ALA A 140 0.31 13.23 -14.01
C ALA A 140 1.16 12.49 -15.06
N ALA A 141 1.39 13.10 -16.22
CA ALA A 141 2.25 12.57 -17.29
C ALA A 141 3.72 12.47 -16.84
N ALA A 142 4.25 13.50 -16.20
CA ALA A 142 5.62 13.49 -15.65
C ALA A 142 5.81 12.33 -14.64
N LEU A 143 4.80 12.10 -13.79
CA LEU A 143 4.84 10.99 -12.84
C LEU A 143 4.81 9.64 -13.54
N CYS A 144 3.99 9.47 -14.59
CA CYS A 144 3.94 8.25 -15.40
C CYS A 144 5.25 8.02 -16.18
N TYR A 145 5.88 9.07 -16.70
CA TYR A 145 7.19 8.99 -17.35
C TYR A 145 8.25 8.47 -16.37
N GLY A 146 8.33 9.06 -15.16
CA GLY A 146 9.26 8.60 -14.12
C GLY A 146 9.01 7.16 -13.67
N LEU A 147 7.75 6.71 -13.63
CA LEU A 147 7.40 5.31 -13.40
C LEU A 147 7.92 4.42 -14.53
N GLY A 148 7.77 4.83 -15.78
CA GLY A 148 8.30 4.10 -16.93
C GLY A 148 9.81 3.94 -16.86
N GLU A 149 10.54 5.01 -16.53
CA GLU A 149 12.00 4.95 -16.32
C GLU A 149 12.38 3.96 -15.21
N PHE A 150 11.71 4.03 -14.05
CA PHE A 150 11.93 3.11 -12.94
C PHE A 150 11.75 1.64 -13.38
N HIS A 151 10.67 1.33 -14.09
CA HIS A 151 10.42 -0.03 -14.59
C HIS A 151 11.48 -0.46 -15.60
N ARG A 152 11.85 0.39 -16.54
CA ARG A 152 12.90 0.10 -17.52
C ARG A 152 14.23 -0.23 -16.88
N PHE A 153 14.67 0.57 -15.92
CA PHE A 153 15.93 0.37 -15.21
C PHE A 153 15.91 -0.84 -14.27
N SER A 154 14.72 -1.31 -13.85
CA SER A 154 14.60 -2.48 -12.98
C SER A 154 14.68 -3.82 -13.70
N LYS A 155 14.60 -3.85 -15.04
CA LYS A 155 14.70 -5.08 -15.84
C LYS A 155 16.06 -5.73 -15.64
N GLY A 156 16.08 -7.05 -15.51
CA GLY A 156 17.32 -7.80 -15.28
C GLY A 156 17.73 -7.93 -13.82
N TYR A 157 17.03 -7.30 -12.88
CA TYR A 157 17.34 -7.43 -11.46
C TYR A 157 17.32 -8.89 -11.01
N VAL A 158 18.37 -9.29 -10.28
CA VAL A 158 18.48 -10.57 -9.59
C VAL A 158 18.85 -10.29 -8.13
N PRO A 159 18.11 -10.82 -7.16
CA PRO A 159 18.35 -10.52 -5.76
C PRO A 159 19.64 -11.16 -5.26
N PRO A 160 20.33 -10.55 -4.27
CA PRO A 160 21.52 -11.12 -3.67
C PRO A 160 21.21 -12.44 -2.94
N ALA A 161 22.25 -13.25 -2.72
CA ALA A 161 22.12 -14.49 -1.97
C ALA A 161 21.57 -14.23 -0.56
N GLY A 162 20.64 -15.06 -0.11
CA GLY A 162 19.96 -14.91 1.19
C GLY A 162 18.79 -13.92 1.21
N ALA A 163 18.53 -13.21 0.11
CA ALA A 163 17.36 -12.36 0.00
C ALA A 163 16.07 -13.19 -0.09
N GLY A 164 15.05 -12.80 0.67
CA GLY A 164 13.69 -13.34 0.55
C GLY A 164 13.03 -12.77 -0.69
N LYS A 165 12.79 -13.62 -1.68
CA LYS A 165 12.17 -13.23 -2.94
C LYS A 165 10.82 -12.57 -2.74
N SER A 166 10.57 -11.45 -3.43
CA SER A 166 9.31 -10.75 -3.47
C SER A 166 8.77 -10.77 -4.91
N SER A 167 7.67 -11.49 -5.14
CA SER A 167 7.07 -11.62 -6.47
C SER A 167 5.56 -11.68 -6.39
N ARG A 168 4.89 -10.97 -7.30
CA ARG A 168 3.45 -11.03 -7.55
C ARG A 168 3.13 -11.44 -8.98
N LEU A 169 4.15 -11.65 -9.79
CA LEU A 169 4.03 -11.91 -11.22
C LEU A 169 3.05 -13.06 -11.54
N TYR A 170 3.07 -14.13 -10.73
CA TYR A 170 2.29 -15.33 -10.95
C TYR A 170 0.97 -15.37 -10.16
N THR A 171 0.65 -14.33 -9.37
CA THR A 171 -0.43 -14.38 -8.39
C THR A 171 -1.65 -13.50 -8.73
N TRP A 172 -1.76 -13.01 -9.96
CA TRP A 172 -2.90 -12.18 -10.35
C TRP A 172 -4.25 -12.90 -10.25
N PRO A 173 -4.40 -14.16 -10.70
CA PRO A 173 -5.64 -14.90 -10.52
C PRO A 173 -6.04 -15.01 -9.05
N ASP A 174 -5.11 -15.43 -8.18
CA ASP A 174 -5.35 -15.56 -6.74
C ASP A 174 -5.75 -14.24 -6.09
N TYR A 175 -5.09 -13.15 -6.50
CA TYR A 175 -5.42 -11.81 -6.02
C TYR A 175 -6.85 -11.42 -6.42
N TYR A 176 -7.25 -11.65 -7.67
CA TYR A 176 -8.60 -11.35 -8.14
C TYR A 176 -9.65 -12.20 -7.40
N GLU A 177 -9.42 -13.50 -7.24
CA GLU A 177 -10.31 -14.39 -6.48
C GLU A 177 -10.48 -13.92 -5.03
N LYS A 178 -9.40 -13.55 -4.37
CA LYS A 178 -9.44 -13.00 -3.02
C LYS A 178 -10.28 -11.73 -2.94
N ILE A 179 -10.18 -10.82 -3.90
CA ILE A 179 -11.01 -9.61 -3.95
C ILE A 179 -12.48 -9.95 -4.22
N ILE A 180 -12.77 -10.86 -5.15
CA ILE A 180 -14.11 -11.34 -5.44
C ILE A 180 -14.78 -11.89 -4.17
N ALA A 181 -14.05 -12.72 -3.41
CA ALA A 181 -14.55 -13.26 -2.14
C ALA A 181 -14.83 -12.14 -1.12
N LYS A 182 -13.92 -11.17 -0.99
CA LYS A 182 -14.10 -10.02 -0.06
C LYS A 182 -15.27 -9.12 -0.45
N ILE A 183 -15.52 -8.90 -1.74
CA ILE A 183 -16.73 -8.19 -2.21
C ILE A 183 -17.99 -8.95 -1.78
N GLY A 184 -17.97 -10.29 -1.83
CA GLY A 184 -19.05 -11.11 -1.27
C GLY A 184 -19.29 -10.86 0.23
N TRP A 185 -18.23 -10.66 1.01
CA TRP A 185 -18.38 -10.31 2.44
C TRP A 185 -19.07 -8.96 2.65
N PHE A 186 -18.86 -7.98 1.77
CA PHE A 186 -19.56 -6.69 1.88
C PHE A 186 -21.07 -6.87 1.79
N ARG A 187 -21.55 -7.75 0.90
CA ARG A 187 -22.95 -8.14 0.79
C ARG A 187 -23.44 -8.80 2.09
N ASP A 188 -22.68 -9.74 2.63
CA ASP A 188 -23.07 -10.47 3.84
C ASP A 188 -23.17 -9.52 5.04
N ILE A 189 -22.20 -8.59 5.18
CA ILE A 189 -22.20 -7.55 6.22
C ILE A 189 -23.40 -6.62 6.03
N ALA A 190 -23.65 -6.10 4.81
CA ALA A 190 -24.79 -5.24 4.54
C ALA A 190 -26.12 -5.95 4.85
N SER A 191 -26.21 -7.26 4.55
CA SER A 191 -27.38 -8.06 4.88
C SER A 191 -27.57 -8.28 6.39
N ALA A 192 -26.49 -8.31 7.16
CA ALA A 192 -26.53 -8.46 8.62
C ALA A 192 -26.86 -7.14 9.34
N TYR A 193 -26.58 -5.98 8.72
CA TYR A 193 -26.78 -4.65 9.29
C TYR A 193 -27.86 -3.85 8.54
N ARG A 194 -29.02 -4.52 8.24
CA ARG A 194 -30.12 -3.91 7.48
C ARG A 194 -30.77 -2.70 8.14
N GLU A 195 -30.56 -2.49 9.43
CA GLU A 195 -31.03 -1.32 10.17
C GLU A 195 -30.38 0.00 9.70
N PHE A 196 -29.25 -0.06 9.02
CA PHE A 196 -28.63 1.12 8.41
C PHE A 196 -29.25 1.36 7.02
N PRO A 197 -29.78 2.56 6.72
CA PRO A 197 -30.37 2.87 5.41
C PRO A 197 -29.42 2.61 4.23
N VAL A 198 -28.11 2.86 4.42
CA VAL A 198 -27.08 2.66 3.40
C VAL A 198 -26.84 1.19 3.06
N SER A 199 -27.29 0.25 3.92
CA SER A 199 -27.18 -1.19 3.63
C SER A 199 -27.88 -1.58 2.35
N GLN A 200 -29.07 -1.03 2.10
CA GLN A 200 -29.81 -1.31 0.88
C GLN A 200 -29.09 -0.76 -0.34
N GLN A 201 -28.53 0.46 -0.26
CA GLN A 201 -27.74 1.05 -1.35
C GLN A 201 -26.52 0.18 -1.72
N LEU A 202 -25.82 -0.38 -0.71
CA LEU A 202 -24.72 -1.31 -0.96
C LEU A 202 -25.21 -2.62 -1.57
N LEU A 203 -26.32 -3.17 -1.07
CA LEU A 203 -26.92 -4.42 -1.61
C LEU A 203 -27.37 -4.28 -3.06
N ASP A 204 -27.83 -3.08 -3.45
CA ASP A 204 -28.30 -2.81 -4.81
C ASP A 204 -27.15 -2.86 -5.85
N VAL A 205 -25.89 -2.66 -5.43
CA VAL A 205 -24.74 -2.55 -6.35
C VAL A 205 -23.68 -3.64 -6.17
N VAL A 206 -23.57 -4.25 -5.00
CA VAL A 206 -22.46 -5.16 -4.67
C VAL A 206 -22.37 -6.38 -5.59
N ASP A 207 -23.51 -6.89 -6.06
CA ASP A 207 -23.54 -8.03 -6.97
C ASP A 207 -23.04 -7.66 -8.38
N GLU A 208 -23.30 -6.45 -8.84
CA GLU A 208 -22.76 -5.92 -10.09
C GLU A 208 -21.23 -5.86 -10.03
N PHE A 209 -20.66 -5.26 -8.98
CA PHE A 209 -19.19 -5.20 -8.81
C PHE A 209 -18.56 -6.59 -8.65
N GLN A 210 -19.25 -7.52 -7.96
CA GLN A 210 -18.74 -8.88 -7.85
C GLN A 210 -18.74 -9.60 -9.21
N ASN A 211 -19.75 -9.39 -10.04
CA ASN A 211 -19.82 -9.98 -11.38
C ASN A 211 -18.79 -9.36 -12.31
N GLN A 212 -18.61 -8.05 -12.29
CA GLN A 212 -17.52 -7.36 -12.98
C GLN A 212 -16.15 -7.99 -12.68
N ALA A 213 -15.88 -8.23 -11.38
CA ALA A 213 -14.63 -8.85 -10.93
C ALA A 213 -14.49 -10.29 -11.44
N LYS A 214 -15.56 -11.10 -11.44
CA LYS A 214 -15.56 -12.46 -11.98
C LYS A 214 -15.33 -12.48 -13.49
N GLU A 215 -16.01 -11.64 -14.24
CA GLU A 215 -15.85 -11.50 -15.69
C GLU A 215 -14.42 -11.08 -16.08
N THR A 216 -13.85 -10.15 -15.32
CA THR A 216 -12.44 -9.75 -15.54
C THR A 216 -11.48 -10.91 -15.26
N LEU A 217 -11.70 -11.68 -14.19
CA LEU A 217 -10.91 -12.88 -13.90
C LEU A 217 -11.06 -13.93 -15.00
N GLU A 218 -12.27 -14.20 -15.45
CA GLU A 218 -12.53 -15.14 -16.54
C GLU A 218 -11.82 -14.72 -17.83
N ARG A 219 -11.88 -13.45 -18.18
CA ARG A 219 -11.13 -12.91 -19.33
C ARG A 219 -9.61 -13.06 -19.15
N LEU A 220 -9.08 -12.81 -17.96
CA LEU A 220 -7.66 -12.98 -17.65
C LEU A 220 -7.22 -14.44 -17.87
N LEU A 221 -8.03 -15.42 -17.43
CA LEU A 221 -7.70 -16.84 -17.51
C LEU A 221 -7.89 -17.41 -18.93
N ASN A 222 -8.88 -16.90 -19.69
CA ASN A 222 -9.20 -17.39 -21.02
C ASN A 222 -8.25 -16.85 -22.12
N VAL A 223 -7.46 -15.82 -21.81
CA VAL A 223 -6.50 -15.23 -22.74
C VAL A 223 -5.10 -15.75 -22.42
N SER A 224 -4.49 -16.48 -23.35
CA SER A 224 -3.11 -16.98 -23.20
C SER A 224 -2.06 -15.87 -23.02
N LYS A 225 -2.43 -14.61 -23.24
CA LYS A 225 -1.53 -13.44 -23.14
C LYS A 225 -0.88 -13.32 -21.76
N TYR A 226 -1.67 -13.34 -20.68
CA TYR A 226 -1.11 -13.30 -19.31
C TYR A 226 -0.12 -14.46 -19.05
N THR A 227 -0.50 -15.68 -19.39
CA THR A 227 0.35 -16.85 -19.18
C THR A 227 1.63 -16.79 -20.00
N ASN A 228 1.58 -16.33 -21.26
CA ASN A 228 2.75 -16.15 -22.10
C ASN A 228 3.68 -15.05 -21.55
N MET A 229 3.11 -13.94 -21.06
CA MET A 229 3.90 -12.86 -20.48
C MET A 229 4.61 -13.30 -19.18
N VAL A 230 3.93 -13.97 -18.27
CA VAL A 230 4.56 -14.43 -17.02
C VAL A 230 5.59 -15.54 -17.26
N ALA A 231 5.48 -16.29 -18.37
CA ALA A 231 6.47 -17.30 -18.77
C ALA A 231 7.84 -16.68 -19.13
N MET A 232 7.90 -15.39 -19.47
CA MET A 232 9.17 -14.66 -19.67
C MET A 232 10.01 -14.55 -18.39
N GLY A 233 9.38 -14.72 -17.23
CA GLY A 233 10.05 -14.76 -15.93
C GLY A 233 10.32 -13.38 -15.32
N GLU A 234 10.65 -13.38 -14.05
CA GLU A 234 10.76 -12.18 -13.22
C GLU A 234 11.82 -11.17 -13.66
N PRO A 235 13.06 -11.59 -13.99
CA PRO A 235 14.08 -10.62 -14.43
C PRO A 235 13.73 -9.92 -15.74
N TYR A 236 12.96 -10.57 -16.62
CA TYR A 236 12.51 -9.95 -17.87
C TYR A 236 11.58 -8.74 -17.61
N TRP A 237 10.65 -8.89 -16.67
CA TRP A 237 9.69 -7.83 -16.34
C TRP A 237 10.28 -6.78 -15.40
N GLY A 238 11.21 -7.18 -14.53
CA GLY A 238 11.78 -6.30 -13.51
C GLY A 238 10.84 -6.08 -12.34
N LEU A 239 10.95 -4.93 -11.70
CA LEU A 239 10.30 -4.63 -10.44
C LEU A 239 9.16 -3.63 -10.61
N VAL A 240 8.08 -3.83 -9.86
CA VAL A 240 7.08 -2.81 -9.55
C VAL A 240 7.34 -2.22 -8.18
N HIS A 241 6.98 -0.97 -7.99
CA HIS A 241 7.12 -0.27 -6.72
C HIS A 241 6.04 -0.68 -5.71
N GLN A 242 4.84 -0.99 -6.18
CA GLN A 242 3.61 -1.33 -5.46
C GLN A 242 2.94 -0.17 -4.74
N ASP A 243 3.71 0.82 -4.27
CA ASP A 243 3.22 2.01 -3.57
C ASP A 243 3.66 3.30 -4.30
N TYR A 244 3.82 3.22 -5.63
CA TYR A 244 4.13 4.39 -6.43
C TYR A 244 2.94 5.35 -6.51
N GLY A 245 3.23 6.62 -6.43
CA GLY A 245 2.26 7.70 -6.53
C GLY A 245 2.89 9.04 -6.14
N TRP A 246 2.04 10.00 -5.89
CA TRP A 246 2.41 11.40 -5.62
C TRP A 246 3.33 11.62 -4.40
N SER A 247 3.37 10.67 -3.45
CA SER A 247 4.25 10.73 -2.29
C SER A 247 5.63 10.13 -2.56
N ASN A 248 5.71 9.12 -3.42
CA ASN A 248 6.93 8.31 -3.64
C ASN A 248 7.60 8.57 -4.98
N GLY A 249 6.95 9.30 -5.91
CA GLY A 249 7.54 9.88 -7.09
C GLY A 249 7.54 11.40 -6.97
N GLN A 250 8.71 12.02 -6.87
CA GLN A 250 8.82 13.46 -6.64
C GLN A 250 9.76 14.10 -7.67
N MET A 251 9.42 15.32 -8.12
CA MET A 251 10.28 16.08 -9.01
C MET A 251 11.54 16.51 -8.26
N GLY A 252 12.69 16.23 -8.83
CA GLY A 252 13.98 16.60 -8.29
C GLY A 252 14.99 16.89 -9.41
N PRO A 253 16.28 17.02 -9.10
CA PRO A 253 17.31 17.26 -10.12
C PRO A 253 17.28 16.19 -11.22
N GLY A 254 17.06 16.60 -12.47
CA GLY A 254 17.06 15.74 -13.64
C GLY A 254 15.76 14.96 -13.90
N GLY A 255 14.70 15.14 -13.11
CA GLY A 255 13.39 14.50 -13.33
C GLY A 255 12.79 13.86 -12.08
N ILE A 256 11.97 12.84 -12.26
CA ILE A 256 11.29 12.16 -11.14
C ILE A 256 12.26 11.26 -10.38
N TRP A 257 12.35 11.46 -9.08
CA TRP A 257 13.03 10.59 -8.12
C TRP A 257 12.03 9.64 -7.47
N VAL A 258 12.40 8.36 -7.35
CA VAL A 258 11.57 7.32 -6.74
C VAL A 258 12.14 6.97 -5.38
N ILE A 259 11.33 7.11 -4.33
CA ILE A 259 11.71 6.86 -2.93
C ILE A 259 10.84 5.78 -2.29
N ASP A 260 11.24 5.29 -1.10
CA ASP A 260 10.54 4.25 -0.31
C ASP A 260 10.39 2.91 -1.04
N LEU A 261 11.53 2.32 -1.41
CA LEU A 261 11.62 1.06 -2.16
C LEU A 261 11.33 -0.20 -1.32
N ASP A 262 10.84 -0.09 -0.08
CA ASP A 262 10.61 -1.23 0.82
C ASP A 262 9.60 -2.24 0.27
N GLY A 263 8.70 -1.77 -0.59
CA GLY A 263 7.59 -2.54 -1.15
C GLY A 263 7.89 -3.24 -2.47
N VAL A 264 9.06 -3.01 -3.08
CA VAL A 264 9.34 -3.51 -4.44
C VAL A 264 9.20 -5.03 -4.57
N ALA A 265 8.69 -5.47 -5.70
CA ALA A 265 8.51 -6.88 -6.03
C ALA A 265 8.54 -7.07 -7.54
N TYR A 266 8.81 -8.29 -7.99
CA TYR A 266 8.58 -8.65 -9.38
C TYR A 266 7.08 -8.67 -9.70
N ASP A 267 6.71 -8.01 -10.78
CA ASP A 267 5.35 -8.05 -11.34
C ASP A 267 5.35 -7.52 -12.78
N LEU A 268 4.20 -7.60 -13.44
CA LEU A 268 3.99 -6.91 -14.72
C LEU A 268 3.98 -5.39 -14.47
N PRO A 269 4.84 -4.62 -15.16
CA PRO A 269 5.12 -3.23 -14.82
C PRO A 269 3.89 -2.31 -14.92
N PHE A 270 2.99 -2.56 -15.86
CA PHE A 270 1.78 -1.76 -16.04
C PHE A 270 0.77 -1.90 -14.89
N ARG A 271 1.02 -2.76 -13.90
CA ARG A 271 0.19 -2.82 -12.69
C ARG A 271 0.29 -1.55 -11.84
N ASP A 272 1.49 -0.99 -11.69
CA ASP A 272 1.64 0.29 -11.01
C ASP A 272 1.05 1.44 -11.84
N LEU A 273 1.22 1.39 -13.17
CA LEU A 273 0.59 2.35 -14.08
C LEU A 273 -0.95 2.32 -13.94
N ARG A 274 -1.57 1.13 -13.94
CA ARG A 274 -3.00 0.98 -13.69
C ARG A 274 -3.40 1.62 -12.36
N LYS A 275 -2.67 1.35 -11.26
CA LYS A 275 -2.96 1.95 -9.95
C LYS A 275 -2.93 3.48 -10.00
N LEU A 276 -1.94 4.05 -10.69
CA LEU A 276 -1.80 5.48 -10.82
C LEU A 276 -2.95 6.08 -11.64
N ILE A 277 -3.31 5.46 -12.77
CA ILE A 277 -4.44 5.90 -13.60
C ILE A 277 -5.75 5.81 -12.80
N THR A 278 -6.08 4.64 -12.23
CA THR A 278 -7.36 4.47 -11.55
C THR A 278 -7.51 5.37 -10.33
N SER A 279 -6.41 5.60 -9.57
CA SER A 279 -6.48 6.54 -8.45
C SER A 279 -6.62 7.99 -8.90
N THR A 280 -6.06 8.37 -10.05
CA THR A 280 -6.23 9.72 -10.63
C THR A 280 -7.69 9.91 -11.07
N MET A 281 -8.28 8.92 -11.74
CA MET A 281 -9.69 8.98 -12.15
C MET A 281 -10.63 9.01 -10.93
N ASP A 282 -10.32 8.27 -9.86
CA ASP A 282 -11.05 8.30 -8.59
C ASP A 282 -10.99 9.69 -7.92
N ASP A 283 -9.81 10.31 -7.90
CA ASP A 283 -9.62 11.67 -7.38
C ASP A 283 -10.37 12.73 -8.21
N MET A 284 -10.46 12.55 -9.53
CA MET A 284 -11.23 13.41 -10.45
C MET A 284 -12.75 13.18 -10.34
N GLY A 285 -13.19 11.99 -9.91
CA GLY A 285 -14.60 11.61 -9.81
C GLY A 285 -15.23 11.16 -11.13
N TYR A 286 -14.47 11.04 -12.20
CA TYR A 286 -14.89 10.54 -13.52
C TYR A 286 -13.68 10.05 -14.31
N TRP A 287 -13.92 9.19 -15.32
CA TRP A 287 -12.89 8.71 -16.24
C TRP A 287 -12.78 9.65 -17.44
N ASP A 288 -11.59 10.21 -17.62
CA ASP A 288 -11.24 11.12 -18.71
C ASP A 288 -10.22 10.44 -19.66
N THR A 289 -10.64 10.15 -20.88
CA THR A 289 -9.80 9.46 -21.88
C THR A 289 -8.60 10.30 -22.32
N THR A 290 -8.69 11.62 -22.30
CA THR A 290 -7.56 12.50 -22.61
C THR A 290 -6.46 12.36 -21.56
N TRP A 291 -6.84 12.37 -20.29
CA TRP A 291 -5.90 12.14 -19.20
C TRP A 291 -5.30 10.75 -19.25
N ILE A 292 -6.11 9.72 -19.45
CA ILE A 292 -5.64 8.32 -19.49
C ILE A 292 -4.66 8.14 -20.63
N ARG A 293 -4.97 8.63 -21.85
CA ARG A 293 -4.07 8.60 -23.02
C ARG A 293 -2.78 9.34 -22.76
N GLY A 294 -2.84 10.55 -22.17
CA GLY A 294 -1.65 11.31 -21.80
C GLY A 294 -0.74 10.61 -20.80
N MET A 295 -1.32 10.00 -19.76
CA MET A 295 -0.59 9.19 -18.76
C MET A 295 0.05 7.95 -19.39
N ILE A 296 -0.69 7.22 -20.23
CA ILE A 296 -0.18 6.02 -20.93
C ILE A 296 0.91 6.39 -21.92
N SER A 297 0.73 7.47 -22.70
CA SER A 297 1.71 7.96 -23.68
C SER A 297 3.03 8.32 -23.02
N ALA A 298 3.00 9.07 -21.92
CA ALA A 298 4.20 9.44 -21.16
C ALA A 298 4.93 8.21 -20.58
N TYR A 299 4.18 7.23 -20.08
CA TYR A 299 4.74 5.97 -19.63
C TYR A 299 5.38 5.19 -20.80
N HIS A 300 4.68 5.07 -21.93
CA HIS A 300 5.13 4.37 -23.13
C HIS A 300 6.42 4.97 -23.70
N GLU A 301 6.56 6.29 -23.67
CA GLU A 301 7.79 6.98 -24.08
C GLU A 301 8.99 6.53 -23.25
N ALA A 302 8.83 6.40 -21.94
CA ALA A 302 9.91 6.01 -21.02
C ALA A 302 10.16 4.49 -20.99
N ASN A 303 9.11 3.67 -21.12
CA ASN A 303 9.15 2.22 -21.10
C ASN A 303 8.14 1.67 -22.14
N PRO A 304 8.56 1.44 -23.39
CA PRO A 304 7.67 1.03 -24.47
C PRO A 304 6.82 -0.19 -24.10
N MET A 305 5.53 -0.07 -24.36
CA MET A 305 4.53 -1.13 -24.21
C MET A 305 4.19 -1.69 -25.58
N ASP A 306 3.92 -2.99 -25.64
CA ASP A 306 3.33 -3.65 -26.78
C ASP A 306 1.81 -3.79 -26.64
N ARG A 307 1.19 -4.39 -27.65
CA ARG A 307 -0.27 -4.59 -27.73
C ARG A 307 -0.79 -5.42 -26.57
N GLU A 308 -0.13 -6.51 -26.23
CA GLU A 308 -0.53 -7.42 -25.16
C GLU A 308 -0.45 -6.76 -23.79
N MET A 309 0.58 -5.93 -23.55
CA MET A 309 0.71 -5.11 -22.35
C MET A 309 -0.44 -4.11 -22.23
N PHE A 310 -0.78 -3.42 -23.33
CA PHE A 310 -1.86 -2.45 -23.36
C PHE A 310 -3.23 -3.10 -23.10
N GLU A 311 -3.51 -4.24 -23.74
CA GLU A 311 -4.75 -4.99 -23.53
C GLU A 311 -4.90 -5.49 -22.09
N LEU A 312 -3.82 -5.99 -21.46
CA LEU A 312 -3.86 -6.43 -20.07
C LEU A 312 -3.94 -5.24 -19.09
N LEU A 313 -3.36 -4.08 -19.44
CA LEU A 313 -3.58 -2.85 -18.68
C LEU A 313 -5.06 -2.47 -18.68
N CYS A 314 -5.72 -2.45 -19.86
CA CYS A 314 -7.14 -2.18 -19.96
C CYS A 314 -7.99 -3.19 -19.20
N LEU A 315 -7.61 -4.48 -19.25
CA LEU A 315 -8.28 -5.53 -18.49
C LEU A 315 -8.15 -5.32 -16.98
N ASP A 316 -6.95 -4.97 -16.46
CA ASP A 316 -6.77 -4.68 -15.01
C ASP A 316 -7.50 -3.38 -14.59
N MET A 317 -7.64 -2.40 -15.49
CA MET A 317 -8.49 -1.22 -15.26
C MET A 317 -9.98 -1.56 -15.19
N ALA A 318 -10.44 -2.58 -15.90
CA ALA A 318 -11.83 -3.05 -15.83
C ALA A 318 -12.17 -3.67 -14.47
N PHE A 319 -11.20 -4.25 -13.75
CA PHE A 319 -11.41 -4.84 -12.43
C PHE A 319 -11.83 -3.76 -11.41
N PRO A 320 -12.82 -4.01 -10.52
CA PRO A 320 -13.38 -3.01 -9.61
C PRO A 320 -12.47 -2.73 -8.38
N ASN A 321 -11.22 -2.36 -8.64
CA ASN A 321 -10.22 -2.12 -7.59
C ASN A 321 -10.62 -0.99 -6.65
N GLU A 322 -11.13 0.13 -7.18
CA GLU A 322 -11.46 1.30 -6.36
C GLU A 322 -12.71 1.05 -5.51
N PHE A 323 -13.73 0.35 -6.04
CA PHE A 323 -14.86 -0.09 -5.22
C PHE A 323 -14.37 -0.94 -4.02
N TYR A 324 -13.55 -1.96 -4.27
CA TYR A 324 -12.98 -2.77 -3.20
C TYR A 324 -12.16 -1.93 -2.20
N LYS A 325 -11.28 -1.07 -2.69
CA LYS A 325 -10.40 -0.24 -1.89
C LYS A 325 -11.17 0.66 -0.91
N HIS A 326 -12.25 1.26 -1.37
CA HIS A 326 -13.03 2.20 -0.56
C HIS A 326 -14.05 1.52 0.35
N VAL A 327 -14.65 0.39 -0.07
CA VAL A 327 -15.68 -0.29 0.73
C VAL A 327 -15.08 -1.26 1.75
N LYS A 328 -13.83 -1.70 1.60
CA LYS A 328 -13.21 -2.70 2.49
C LYS A 328 -13.21 -2.32 3.98
N GLU A 329 -13.27 -1.03 4.30
CA GLU A 329 -13.32 -0.55 5.68
C GLU A 329 -14.56 -1.06 6.45
N ILE A 330 -15.62 -1.44 5.73
CA ILE A 330 -16.82 -2.08 6.31
C ILE A 330 -16.48 -3.36 7.10
N VAL A 331 -15.39 -4.06 6.74
CA VAL A 331 -14.99 -5.31 7.40
C VAL A 331 -14.40 -5.06 8.79
N PHE A 332 -13.80 -3.89 9.02
CA PHE A 332 -13.09 -3.57 10.27
C PHE A 332 -13.98 -2.96 11.34
N ASP A 333 -14.82 -1.99 10.97
CA ASP A 333 -15.80 -1.37 11.87
C ASP A 333 -17.09 -1.07 11.09
N PRO A 334 -17.94 -2.10 10.86
CA PRO A 334 -19.16 -1.95 10.05
C PRO A 334 -20.05 -0.83 10.58
N THR A 335 -20.27 -0.77 11.89
CA THR A 335 -21.22 0.17 12.50
C THR A 335 -20.79 1.61 12.35
N THR A 336 -19.51 1.92 12.55
CA THR A 336 -19.00 3.28 12.38
C THR A 336 -18.96 3.64 10.89
N PHE A 337 -18.41 2.75 10.05
CA PHE A 337 -18.25 3.03 8.63
C PHE A 337 -19.61 3.20 7.92
N MET A 338 -20.59 2.33 8.20
CA MET A 338 -21.94 2.41 7.61
C MET A 338 -22.70 3.65 8.07
N SER A 339 -22.47 4.11 9.30
CA SER A 339 -23.19 5.28 9.84
C SER A 339 -22.57 6.64 9.46
N THR A 340 -21.31 6.68 9.01
CA THR A 340 -20.57 7.94 8.85
C THR A 340 -19.96 8.16 7.47
N GLU A 341 -19.57 7.09 6.76
CA GLU A 341 -18.73 7.21 5.58
C GLU A 341 -19.28 6.50 4.34
N LEU A 342 -19.91 5.34 4.49
CA LEU A 342 -20.26 4.46 3.38
C LEU A 342 -21.15 5.13 2.34
N GLU A 343 -22.11 5.97 2.74
CA GLU A 343 -23.01 6.65 1.79
C GLU A 343 -22.22 7.58 0.84
N GLY A 344 -21.34 8.41 1.40
CA GLY A 344 -20.49 9.29 0.60
C GLY A 344 -19.48 8.53 -0.27
N VAL A 345 -18.98 7.39 0.23
CA VAL A 345 -18.11 6.47 -0.53
C VAL A 345 -18.86 5.89 -1.73
N LEU A 346 -20.05 5.35 -1.54
CA LEU A 346 -20.84 4.76 -2.64
C LEU A 346 -21.20 5.81 -3.69
N GLN A 347 -21.66 6.99 -3.29
CA GLN A 347 -21.97 8.08 -4.21
C GLN A 347 -20.78 8.43 -5.11
N ARG A 348 -19.58 8.57 -4.53
CA ARG A 348 -18.35 8.89 -5.29
C ARG A 348 -17.96 7.75 -6.22
N VAL A 349 -17.90 6.52 -5.70
CA VAL A 349 -17.48 5.36 -6.50
C VAL A 349 -18.44 5.12 -7.66
N LEU A 350 -19.75 5.20 -7.45
CA LEU A 350 -20.74 5.02 -8.50
C LEU A 350 -20.68 6.12 -9.57
N ALA A 351 -20.42 7.38 -9.15
CA ALA A 351 -20.22 8.48 -10.09
C ALA A 351 -19.00 8.21 -10.99
N THR A 352 -17.87 7.79 -10.41
CA THR A 352 -16.65 7.45 -11.14
C THR A 352 -16.86 6.25 -12.07
N GLU A 353 -17.48 5.18 -11.60
CA GLU A 353 -17.75 3.96 -12.39
C GLU A 353 -18.71 4.20 -13.56
N SER A 354 -19.62 5.17 -13.46
CA SER A 354 -20.58 5.48 -14.53
C SER A 354 -19.93 5.89 -15.87
N THR A 355 -18.72 6.46 -15.82
CA THR A 355 -17.95 6.91 -16.99
C THR A 355 -16.86 5.93 -17.43
N LYS A 356 -16.51 4.96 -16.58
CA LYS A 356 -15.42 4.00 -16.79
C LYS A 356 -15.58 3.18 -18.06
N TRP A 357 -16.76 2.61 -18.29
CA TRP A 357 -16.98 1.69 -19.40
C TRP A 357 -16.93 2.36 -20.75
N GLN A 358 -17.41 3.61 -20.82
CA GLN A 358 -17.28 4.43 -22.03
C GLN A 358 -15.79 4.72 -22.31
N ALA A 359 -15.01 5.11 -21.29
CA ALA A 359 -13.59 5.37 -21.44
C ALA A 359 -12.81 4.11 -21.86
N LEU A 360 -13.08 2.94 -21.25
CA LEU A 360 -12.44 1.68 -21.66
C LEU A 360 -12.78 1.30 -23.10
N LYS A 361 -14.03 1.50 -23.53
CA LYS A 361 -14.43 1.27 -24.92
C LYS A 361 -13.72 2.20 -25.91
N GLU A 362 -13.49 3.45 -25.54
CA GLU A 362 -12.70 4.39 -26.34
C GLU A 362 -11.23 3.98 -26.45
N LEU A 363 -10.65 3.46 -25.36
CA LEU A 363 -9.29 2.93 -25.34
C LEU A 363 -9.12 1.66 -26.18
N ASP A 364 -10.17 0.85 -26.34
CA ASP A 364 -10.12 -0.32 -27.23
C ASP A 364 -9.72 0.07 -28.68
N SER A 365 -10.08 1.27 -29.14
CA SER A 365 -9.67 1.76 -30.45
C SER A 365 -8.17 2.08 -30.57
N ASP A 366 -7.48 2.26 -29.44
CA ASP A 366 -6.06 2.59 -29.40
C ASP A 366 -5.16 1.35 -29.49
N ILE A 367 -5.71 0.14 -29.38
CA ILE A 367 -4.98 -1.15 -29.39
C ILE A 367 -4.10 -1.28 -30.64
N GLU A 368 -4.60 -0.88 -31.79
CA GLU A 368 -3.89 -0.96 -33.08
C GLU A 368 -2.68 0.00 -33.19
N ASN A 369 -2.56 0.96 -32.28
CA ASN A 369 -1.40 1.86 -32.20
C ASN A 369 -0.16 1.18 -31.61
N TYR A 370 -0.32 -0.01 -31.01
CA TYR A 370 0.75 -0.75 -30.36
C TYR A 370 1.19 -1.94 -31.23
N ALA A 371 2.51 -2.10 -31.37
CA ALA A 371 3.06 -3.25 -32.08
C ALA A 371 2.76 -4.56 -31.32
N PRO A 372 2.54 -5.69 -32.00
CA PRO A 372 2.42 -6.98 -31.34
C PRO A 372 3.67 -7.31 -30.51
N GLY A 373 3.49 -7.90 -29.31
CA GLY A 373 4.59 -8.38 -28.47
C GLY A 373 5.05 -9.75 -28.91
N GLU A 374 6.35 -10.01 -28.74
CA GLU A 374 6.96 -11.31 -29.02
C GLU A 374 7.10 -12.11 -27.71
N TYR A 375 6.02 -12.76 -27.29
CA TYR A 375 6.04 -13.64 -26.14
C TYR A 375 6.13 -15.10 -26.60
N ALA A 376 7.10 -15.84 -26.07
CA ALA A 376 7.25 -17.24 -26.37
C ALA A 376 5.93 -17.97 -26.06
N SER A 377 5.37 -18.66 -27.08
CA SER A 377 4.29 -19.62 -26.90
C SER A 377 4.85 -20.87 -26.18
N GLY A 378 5.29 -20.69 -24.94
CA GLY A 378 5.63 -21.79 -24.06
C GLY A 378 4.34 -22.41 -23.58
N GLU A 379 4.18 -23.73 -23.66
CA GLU A 379 3.26 -24.44 -22.79
C GLU A 379 3.71 -24.15 -21.35
N PHE A 380 3.26 -23.06 -20.79
CA PHE A 380 3.36 -22.82 -19.37
C PHE A 380 2.43 -23.85 -18.72
N VAL A 381 3.04 -24.98 -18.30
CA VAL A 381 2.31 -26.00 -17.57
C VAL A 381 1.92 -25.36 -16.24
N TYR A 382 0.66 -24.98 -16.11
CA TYR A 382 0.05 -24.43 -14.89
C TYR A 382 0.31 -25.33 -13.65
N ASN A 383 0.71 -26.57 -13.87
CA ASN A 383 1.16 -27.55 -12.87
C ASN A 383 2.51 -27.22 -12.20
N ALA A 384 3.25 -26.21 -12.66
CA ALA A 384 4.47 -25.73 -12.00
C ALA A 384 4.18 -24.64 -10.95
N ILE A 385 2.99 -24.04 -10.95
CA ILE A 385 2.49 -23.30 -9.81
C ILE A 385 1.95 -24.36 -8.85
N PRO A 386 2.47 -24.48 -7.60
CA PRO A 386 1.85 -25.38 -6.64
C PRO A 386 0.37 -25.07 -6.64
N SER A 387 -0.47 -26.07 -6.96
CA SER A 387 -1.91 -25.94 -6.81
C SER A 387 -2.17 -25.71 -5.32
N ILE A 388 -2.12 -24.46 -4.91
CA ILE A 388 -2.69 -24.07 -3.62
C ILE A 388 -4.15 -24.37 -3.81
N SER A 389 -4.59 -25.47 -3.22
CA SER A 389 -6.01 -25.78 -3.08
C SER A 389 -6.61 -24.58 -2.37
N ILE A 390 -7.17 -23.66 -3.14
CA ILE A 390 -7.83 -22.47 -2.60
C ILE A 390 -9.09 -23.03 -1.96
N GLN A 391 -8.98 -23.28 -0.66
CA GLN A 391 -10.19 -23.41 0.15
C GLN A 391 -10.98 -22.12 -0.07
N PRO A 392 -12.27 -22.19 -0.45
CA PRO A 392 -13.07 -20.99 -0.60
C PRO A 392 -12.91 -20.18 0.69
N VAL A 393 -12.42 -18.95 0.59
CA VAL A 393 -12.29 -18.08 1.74
C VAL A 393 -13.70 -17.81 2.23
N SER A 394 -14.11 -18.55 3.26
CA SER A 394 -15.41 -18.35 3.89
C SER A 394 -15.49 -16.92 4.41
N ALA A 395 -16.67 -16.31 4.28
CA ALA A 395 -16.95 -15.05 4.94
C ALA A 395 -16.61 -15.18 6.44
N PRO A 396 -16.04 -14.14 7.10
CA PRO A 396 -15.78 -14.19 8.52
C PRO A 396 -17.09 -14.49 9.24
N ALA A 397 -17.05 -15.45 10.18
CA ALA A 397 -18.21 -15.78 10.99
C ALA A 397 -18.69 -14.53 11.72
N LEU A 398 -19.94 -14.16 11.54
CA LEU A 398 -20.57 -13.06 12.27
C LEU A 398 -20.90 -13.57 13.69
N HIS A 399 -20.60 -12.73 14.68
CA HIS A 399 -21.07 -12.97 16.04
C HIS A 399 -22.62 -12.93 16.07
N PRO A 400 -23.31 -13.61 17.03
CA PRO A 400 -24.76 -13.48 17.20
C PRO A 400 -25.25 -12.03 17.27
N ASP A 401 -24.37 -11.10 17.66
CA ASP A 401 -24.61 -9.65 17.68
C ASP A 401 -24.31 -8.96 16.33
N GLY A 402 -24.19 -9.69 15.22
CA GLY A 402 -23.91 -9.14 13.89
C GLY A 402 -22.50 -8.60 13.70
N LYS A 403 -21.54 -8.88 14.58
CA LYS A 403 -20.15 -8.39 14.48
C LYS A 403 -19.22 -9.49 13.96
N PRO A 404 -18.23 -9.16 13.09
CA PRO A 404 -17.22 -10.14 12.67
C PRO A 404 -16.43 -10.63 13.90
N ALA A 405 -16.11 -11.92 13.93
CA ALA A 405 -15.26 -12.49 14.98
C ALA A 405 -13.84 -11.93 14.84
N THR A 406 -13.34 -11.29 15.89
CA THR A 406 -12.07 -10.54 15.88
C THR A 406 -10.82 -11.39 15.60
N ASP A 407 -10.90 -12.70 15.82
CA ASP A 407 -9.73 -13.58 15.69
C ASP A 407 -9.44 -14.01 14.23
N THR A 408 -10.39 -13.79 13.31
CA THR A 408 -10.25 -14.11 11.88
C THR A 408 -9.78 -12.91 11.06
N ILE A 409 -9.86 -11.70 11.63
CA ILE A 409 -9.64 -10.43 10.92
C ILE A 409 -8.15 -10.08 10.83
N SER A 410 -7.36 -10.41 11.87
CA SER A 410 -5.92 -10.09 11.91
C SER A 410 -5.09 -10.71 10.79
N ASN A 411 -5.53 -11.84 10.22
CA ASN A 411 -4.83 -12.54 9.13
C ASN A 411 -5.22 -12.07 7.72
N ILE A 412 -6.16 -11.10 7.62
CA ILE A 412 -6.73 -10.68 6.32
C ILE A 412 -6.25 -9.28 5.91
N ILE A 413 -5.53 -8.59 6.79
CA ILE A 413 -5.54 -7.12 6.86
C ILE A 413 -4.47 -6.43 6.04
N SER A 414 -3.36 -7.04 5.68
CA SER A 414 -2.36 -6.33 4.88
C SER A 414 -2.27 -6.88 3.47
N ASP A 415 -2.36 -6.02 2.47
CA ASP A 415 -1.99 -6.35 1.09
C ASP A 415 -0.53 -6.83 1.00
N SER A 416 0.27 -6.60 2.07
CA SER A 416 1.63 -7.08 2.23
C SER A 416 1.72 -8.53 2.75
N ASP A 417 0.69 -9.08 3.40
CA ASP A 417 0.74 -10.42 4.01
C ASP A 417 0.47 -11.55 3.00
N ILE A 418 0.07 -11.21 1.78
CA ILE A 418 -0.14 -12.19 0.69
C ILE A 418 1.16 -12.89 0.28
N VAL A 419 2.29 -12.31 0.62
CA VAL A 419 3.62 -12.77 0.19
C VAL A 419 4.25 -13.74 1.19
N ASP A 420 3.87 -13.71 2.48
CA ASP A 420 4.57 -14.51 3.50
C ASP A 420 4.20 -15.99 3.56
N ARG A 421 3.15 -16.44 2.86
CA ARG A 421 2.78 -17.87 2.84
C ARG A 421 3.41 -18.68 1.71
N SER A 422 4.03 -18.05 0.71
CA SER A 422 4.71 -18.77 -0.39
C SER A 422 6.15 -19.19 -0.08
N ASP A 423 6.76 -18.67 0.97
CA ASP A 423 8.17 -18.91 1.28
C ASP A 423 8.41 -20.10 2.24
N ALA A 424 7.37 -20.82 2.69
CA ALA A 424 7.52 -21.92 3.66
C ALA A 424 7.84 -23.29 3.03
N THR A 425 7.95 -23.41 1.70
CA THR A 425 8.17 -24.69 1.02
C THR A 425 9.18 -24.61 -0.11
N ALA A 426 10.40 -24.26 0.19
CA ALA A 426 11.54 -24.51 -0.70
C ALA A 426 12.78 -24.90 0.11
N SER A 427 12.72 -26.06 0.75
CA SER A 427 13.90 -26.86 1.08
C SER A 427 13.82 -28.18 0.31
N ASN A 428 14.61 -28.30 -0.75
CA ASN A 428 14.83 -29.54 -1.44
C ASN A 428 15.44 -30.57 -0.47
N PRO A 429 14.92 -31.79 -0.41
CA PRO A 429 15.67 -32.89 0.17
C PRO A 429 16.49 -33.57 -0.92
N THR A 430 17.80 -33.59 -0.75
CA THR A 430 18.72 -34.52 -1.41
C THR A 430 18.35 -35.96 -1.06
N ALA A 431 18.29 -36.79 -2.08
CA ALA A 431 18.02 -38.21 -1.98
C ALA A 431 19.15 -38.97 -1.25
N ALA A 432 18.77 -39.82 -0.29
CA ALA A 432 19.52 -41.01 0.06
C ALA A 432 18.60 -42.08 0.67
N ALA A 433 18.78 -43.30 0.19
CA ALA A 433 18.10 -44.57 0.30
C ALA A 433 17.61 -45.03 1.68
N ALA A 434 16.53 -45.78 1.58
CA ALA A 434 16.03 -46.95 2.30
C ALA A 434 16.76 -47.48 3.57
N ASP A 435 16.05 -47.70 4.67
CA ASP A 435 15.71 -49.02 5.21
C ASP A 435 14.85 -48.97 6.49
N SER A 436 13.89 -49.95 6.54
CA SER A 436 13.31 -50.64 7.68
C SER A 436 12.66 -49.87 8.86
N ALA A 437 11.36 -50.14 9.02
CA ALA A 437 10.56 -49.90 10.20
C ALA A 437 10.98 -50.79 11.41
N PRO A 438 10.63 -50.40 12.66
CA PRO A 438 9.66 -51.17 13.41
C PRO A 438 8.61 -50.33 14.20
N GLU A 439 7.46 -50.98 14.41
CA GLU A 439 6.32 -50.54 15.20
C GLU A 439 6.67 -50.14 16.64
N ALA A 440 6.07 -49.06 17.13
CA ALA A 440 6.05 -48.75 18.55
C ALA A 440 4.65 -48.36 19.02
N ILE A 441 4.13 -49.17 19.89
CA ILE A 441 2.87 -49.07 20.64
C ILE A 441 2.88 -47.80 21.49
N PHE A 442 1.89 -46.89 21.27
CA PHE A 442 1.77 -45.65 22.06
C PHE A 442 0.72 -45.79 23.17
N ASP A 443 1.17 -45.56 24.39
CA ASP A 443 0.42 -45.61 25.66
C ASP A 443 -0.54 -44.40 25.79
N ARG A 444 -1.85 -44.69 25.81
CA ARG A 444 -2.97 -43.73 25.90
C ARG A 444 -3.13 -43.00 27.24
N LYS A 445 -2.32 -43.28 28.25
CA LYS A 445 -2.55 -42.72 29.59
C LYS A 445 -1.86 -41.39 29.91
N ARG A 446 -0.94 -40.89 29.07
CA ARG A 446 -0.25 -39.60 29.33
C ARG A 446 -0.95 -38.34 28.78
N ILE A 447 -1.91 -38.48 27.89
CA ILE A 447 -2.56 -37.32 27.21
C ILE A 447 -3.61 -36.63 28.10
N SER A 448 -4.24 -37.33 29.07
CA SER A 448 -5.33 -36.78 29.86
C SER A 448 -4.91 -35.74 30.92
N LYS A 449 -3.66 -35.79 31.41
CA LYS A 449 -3.17 -34.85 32.44
C LYS A 449 -2.74 -33.49 31.91
N THR A 450 -2.28 -33.42 30.67
CA THR A 450 -1.82 -32.17 30.00
C THR A 450 -3.00 -31.29 29.56
N ILE A 451 -4.10 -31.90 29.13
CA ILE A 451 -5.33 -31.19 28.71
C ILE A 451 -6.05 -30.55 29.91
N ARG A 452 -6.03 -31.20 31.07
CA ARG A 452 -6.63 -30.62 32.29
C ARG A 452 -5.86 -29.42 32.85
N ARG A 453 -4.53 -29.33 32.66
CA ARG A 453 -3.73 -28.15 33.06
C ARG A 453 -3.90 -26.96 32.10
N LYS A 454 -4.07 -27.19 30.80
CA LYS A 454 -4.34 -26.12 29.82
C LYS A 454 -5.73 -25.49 30.04
N ARG A 455 -6.79 -26.27 30.34
CA ARG A 455 -8.15 -25.74 30.60
C ARG A 455 -8.25 -24.91 31.90
N ARG A 456 -7.39 -25.14 32.91
CA ARG A 456 -7.36 -24.30 34.12
C ARG A 456 -6.62 -22.96 33.91
N ARG A 457 -5.64 -22.88 33.00
CA ARG A 457 -4.94 -21.62 32.64
C ARG A 457 -5.81 -20.69 31.80
N THR A 458 -6.57 -21.21 30.86
CA THR A 458 -7.47 -20.40 29.98
C THR A 458 -8.65 -19.81 30.79
N ARG A 459 -9.19 -20.49 31.79
CA ARG A 459 -10.26 -19.93 32.65
C ARG A 459 -9.80 -18.75 33.55
N ARG A 460 -8.54 -18.70 33.99
CA ARG A 460 -8.02 -17.55 34.75
C ARG A 460 -7.72 -16.33 33.88
N HIS A 461 -7.39 -16.52 32.61
CA HIS A 461 -7.18 -15.41 31.67
C HIS A 461 -8.49 -14.76 31.20
N SER A 462 -9.61 -15.52 31.11
CA SER A 462 -10.90 -14.98 30.65
C SER A 462 -11.55 -14.03 31.65
N THR A 463 -11.40 -14.28 32.95
CA THR A 463 -11.96 -13.41 34.00
C THR A 463 -11.23 -12.07 34.13
N ASN A 464 -9.93 -12.03 33.91
CA ASN A 464 -9.17 -10.77 33.91
C ASN A 464 -9.44 -9.92 32.66
N ARG A 465 -9.71 -10.54 31.49
CA ARG A 465 -10.11 -9.83 30.28
C ARG A 465 -11.51 -9.19 30.39
N ALA A 466 -12.46 -9.83 31.05
CA ALA A 466 -13.81 -9.27 31.22
C ALA A 466 -13.83 -8.03 32.15
N LEU A 467 -12.98 -7.99 33.18
CA LEU A 467 -12.82 -6.84 34.06
C LEU A 467 -12.13 -5.65 33.37
N SER A 468 -11.15 -5.92 32.51
CA SER A 468 -10.49 -4.90 31.71
C SER A 468 -11.44 -4.29 30.66
N ARG A 469 -12.29 -5.09 30.02
CA ARG A 469 -13.30 -4.61 29.05
C ARG A 469 -14.35 -3.68 29.69
N LYS A 470 -14.84 -4.00 30.92
CA LYS A 470 -15.77 -3.10 31.65
C LYS A 470 -15.11 -1.75 32.01
N LYS A 471 -13.84 -1.72 32.41
CA LYS A 471 -13.10 -0.48 32.66
C LYS A 471 -12.89 0.35 31.38
N LEU A 472 -12.64 -0.30 30.25
CA LEU A 472 -12.45 0.35 28.95
C LEU A 472 -13.76 0.99 28.43
N ALA A 473 -14.89 0.31 28.57
CA ALA A 473 -16.20 0.81 28.17
C ALA A 473 -16.64 2.04 29.00
N LEU A 474 -16.32 2.08 30.30
CA LEU A 474 -16.58 3.22 31.16
C LEU A 474 -15.68 4.43 30.83
N ARG A 475 -14.43 4.22 30.44
CA ARG A 475 -13.53 5.29 29.94
C ARG A 475 -13.98 5.83 28.59
N ARG A 476 -14.47 5.00 27.66
CA ARG A 476 -15.02 5.43 26.37
C ARG A 476 -16.28 6.29 26.52
N LYS A 477 -17.19 5.97 27.45
CA LYS A 477 -18.36 6.82 27.78
C LYS A 477 -17.96 8.20 28.35
N ARG A 478 -16.90 8.29 29.15
CA ARG A 478 -16.38 9.59 29.66
C ARG A 478 -15.70 10.41 28.55
N LYS A 479 -14.92 9.76 27.64
CA LYS A 479 -14.29 10.47 26.49
C LYS A 479 -15.32 11.00 25.48
N ARG A 480 -16.42 10.27 25.21
CA ARG A 480 -17.50 10.76 24.31
C ARG A 480 -18.17 12.03 24.82
N LYS A 481 -18.36 12.21 26.13
CA LYS A 481 -18.90 13.48 26.69
C LYS A 481 -17.92 14.65 26.56
N SER A 482 -16.61 14.43 26.58
CA SER A 482 -15.62 15.51 26.40
C SER A 482 -15.31 15.83 24.94
N SER A 483 -15.43 14.85 24.02
CA SER A 483 -15.19 15.08 22.58
C SER A 483 -16.33 15.86 21.91
N SER A 484 -17.59 15.64 22.31
CA SER A 484 -18.73 16.40 21.75
C SER A 484 -18.62 17.90 22.03
N GLN A 485 -18.13 18.30 23.20
CA GLN A 485 -17.89 19.72 23.50
C GLN A 485 -16.69 20.31 22.75
N ARG A 486 -15.65 19.51 22.45
CA ARG A 486 -14.49 19.95 21.64
C ARG A 486 -14.82 20.06 20.15
N THR A 487 -15.63 19.15 19.60
CA THR A 487 -16.03 19.17 18.19
C THR A 487 -16.86 20.41 17.86
N ILE A 488 -17.78 20.83 18.75
CA ILE A 488 -18.55 22.06 18.59
C ILE A 488 -17.64 23.30 18.58
N SER A 489 -16.57 23.31 19.39
CA SER A 489 -15.58 24.40 19.43
C SER A 489 -14.72 24.48 18.15
N ILE A 490 -14.33 23.34 17.59
CA ILE A 490 -13.49 23.27 16.37
C ILE A 490 -14.29 23.70 15.12
N VAL A 491 -15.54 23.25 15.00
CA VAL A 491 -16.45 23.66 13.91
C VAL A 491 -16.73 25.15 13.98
N GLY A 492 -16.92 25.70 15.18
CA GLY A 492 -17.07 27.13 15.39
C GLY A 492 -15.83 27.95 14.96
N ARG A 493 -14.62 27.48 15.25
CA ARG A 493 -13.35 28.11 14.80
C ARG A 493 -13.16 28.03 13.29
N LYS A 494 -13.42 26.88 12.64
CA LYS A 494 -13.34 26.74 11.19
C LYS A 494 -14.33 27.63 10.46
N LYS A 495 -15.59 27.76 10.95
CA LYS A 495 -16.58 28.69 10.37
C LYS A 495 -16.14 30.15 10.52
N ARG A 496 -15.51 30.57 11.62
CA ARG A 496 -14.98 31.94 11.78
C ARG A 496 -13.79 32.20 10.85
N LEU A 497 -12.85 31.25 10.69
CA LEU A 497 -11.72 31.37 9.75
C LEU A 497 -12.21 31.49 8.30
N PHE A 498 -13.17 30.65 7.90
CA PHE A 498 -13.73 30.69 6.54
C PHE A 498 -14.45 32.04 6.27
N ARG A 499 -15.24 32.54 7.22
CA ARG A 499 -15.87 33.85 7.10
C ARG A 499 -14.85 35.01 7.03
N SER A 500 -13.72 34.90 7.73
CA SER A 500 -12.64 35.89 7.66
C SER A 500 -11.89 35.86 6.32
N LEU A 501 -11.64 34.68 5.75
CA LEU A 501 -11.02 34.51 4.43
C LEU A 501 -11.93 35.04 3.30
N VAL A 502 -13.23 34.76 3.36
CA VAL A 502 -14.22 35.27 2.39
C VAL A 502 -14.34 36.79 2.48
N SER A 503 -14.28 37.37 3.69
CA SER A 503 -14.33 38.84 3.87
C SER A 503 -13.06 39.54 3.38
N ARG A 504 -11.86 38.90 3.55
CA ARG A 504 -10.60 39.42 2.99
C ARG A 504 -10.61 39.38 1.47
N LYS A 505 -11.11 38.29 0.84
CA LYS A 505 -11.23 38.18 -0.61
C LYS A 505 -12.20 39.20 -1.20
N LYS A 506 -13.34 39.47 -0.52
CA LYS A 506 -14.28 40.55 -0.92
C LYS A 506 -13.67 41.97 -0.80
N ARG A 507 -12.85 42.23 0.21
CA ARG A 507 -12.13 43.54 0.34
C ARG A 507 -11.06 43.69 -0.75
N SER A 508 -10.31 42.63 -1.08
CA SER A 508 -9.32 42.64 -2.17
C SER A 508 -9.97 42.91 -3.52
N LEU A 509 -11.10 42.27 -3.83
CA LEU A 509 -11.86 42.50 -5.06
C LEU A 509 -12.45 43.92 -5.16
N ARG A 510 -12.91 44.48 -4.04
CA ARG A 510 -13.40 45.88 -3.99
C ARG A 510 -12.26 46.89 -4.24
N SER A 511 -11.06 46.64 -3.65
CA SER A 511 -9.90 47.52 -3.87
C SER A 511 -9.36 47.45 -5.29
N ALA A 512 -9.39 46.26 -5.92
CA ALA A 512 -9.01 46.07 -7.34
C ALA A 512 -10.01 46.80 -8.27
N LYS A 513 -11.31 46.71 -7.99
CA LYS A 513 -12.36 47.43 -8.75
C LYS A 513 -12.24 48.95 -8.62
N LEU A 514 -11.90 49.46 -7.45
CA LEU A 514 -11.65 50.88 -7.21
C LEU A 514 -10.40 51.41 -7.93
N ARG A 515 -9.32 50.60 -7.97
CA ARG A 515 -8.09 50.92 -8.75
C ARG A 515 -8.38 50.97 -10.25
N LYS A 516 -9.19 50.02 -10.77
CA LYS A 516 -9.58 49.97 -12.19
C LYS A 516 -10.45 51.21 -12.57
N ASN A 517 -11.34 51.63 -11.71
CA ASN A 517 -12.19 52.82 -11.92
C ASN A 517 -11.36 54.13 -11.82
N ARG A 518 -10.37 54.23 -10.91
CA ARG A 518 -9.45 55.39 -10.85
C ARG A 518 -8.55 55.47 -12.10
N LYS A 519 -8.12 54.34 -12.68
CA LYS A 519 -7.38 54.35 -13.95
C LYS A 519 -8.27 54.82 -15.12
N LYS A 520 -9.55 54.41 -15.20
CA LYS A 520 -10.49 54.88 -16.22
C LYS A 520 -10.81 56.38 -16.11
N LEU A 521 -10.87 56.92 -14.89
CA LEU A 521 -11.08 58.34 -14.68
C LEU A 521 -9.85 59.20 -15.01
N ARG A 522 -8.62 58.68 -14.87
CA ARG A 522 -7.40 59.40 -15.32
C ARG A 522 -7.28 59.45 -16.84
N PHE A 523 -7.71 58.41 -17.58
CA PHE A 523 -7.69 58.39 -19.04
C PHE A 523 -8.78 59.30 -19.67
N ARG A 524 -9.80 59.72 -18.92
CA ARG A 524 -10.84 60.67 -19.39
C ARG A 524 -10.50 62.13 -19.12
N LYS A 525 -9.40 62.45 -18.45
CA LYS A 525 -8.97 63.83 -18.17
C LYS A 525 -7.73 64.25 -18.96
N THR A 526 -7.23 63.41 -19.87
CA THR A 526 -6.08 63.67 -20.76
C THR A 526 -6.43 63.44 -22.24
N GLY A 527 -7.73 63.55 -22.60
CA GLY A 527 -8.22 63.58 -23.99
C GLY A 527 -9.17 64.74 -24.15
#